data_991937d9d08b3a41e693b619cea4b6b7
#
_entry.id   991937d9d08b3a41e693b619cea4b6b7
#
_cell.length_a   1.000
_cell.length_b   1.000
_cell.length_c   1.000
_cell.angle_alpha   90.00
_cell.angle_beta   90.00
_cell.angle_gamma   90.00
#
_symmetry.space_group_name_H-M   'P 1'
#
loop_
_entity.id
_entity.type
_entity.pdbx_description
1 polymer ?
#
loop_
_entity_poly.entity_id
_entity_poly.type
_entity_poly.pdbx_seq_one_letter_code
_entity_poly.pdbx_strand_id
1 'polypeptide(L)'
;APRAAEVVMAALPGDRPILVDSAGCGAALKRYGGLLGTPAAAAFSERVFDVHEWLAANPELLPESSGPAGEPVVVQDPCHLRHAQGVHGAVREVVGPYATLVELDDEGLCCGAGGAFQMLEPELAGEVRERKLAAIRRAFDRSGARTVISANPGCAMYLAAAGLEVRHPMEVVADALEDRSGR
;
A
#
# COMPACT_ATOMS: atom_id res chain seq x y z
N ALA A 1 12.33 3.43 -19.86
CA ALA A 1 12.48 3.01 -18.45
C ALA A 1 13.89 3.33 -17.90
N PRO A 2 15.06 2.95 -18.49
CA PRO A 2 16.37 3.21 -17.87
C PRO A 2 16.64 4.69 -17.58
N ARG A 3 16.41 5.58 -18.56
CA ARG A 3 16.63 7.02 -18.37
C ARG A 3 15.79 7.64 -17.24
N ALA A 4 14.57 7.17 -17.02
CA ALA A 4 13.73 7.64 -15.92
C ALA A 4 14.31 7.17 -14.57
N ALA A 5 14.84 5.95 -14.50
CA ALA A 5 15.49 5.43 -13.29
C ALA A 5 16.75 6.24 -12.94
N GLU A 6 17.59 6.56 -13.93
CA GLU A 6 18.77 7.40 -13.73
C GLU A 6 18.41 8.80 -13.18
N VAL A 7 17.34 9.42 -13.70
CA VAL A 7 16.86 10.71 -13.19
C VAL A 7 16.41 10.62 -11.74
N VAL A 8 15.66 9.58 -11.38
CA VAL A 8 15.20 9.37 -10.00
C VAL A 8 16.38 9.12 -9.06
N MET A 9 17.33 8.29 -9.47
CA MET A 9 18.54 8.04 -8.68
C MET A 9 19.35 9.31 -8.44
N ALA A 10 19.47 10.17 -9.46
CA ALA A 10 20.19 11.45 -9.33
C ALA A 10 19.45 12.44 -8.40
N ALA A 11 18.11 12.37 -8.35
CA ALA A 11 17.29 13.21 -7.48
C ALA A 11 17.32 12.77 -6.00
N LEU A 12 17.69 11.51 -5.72
CA LEU A 12 17.73 10.92 -4.38
C LEU A 12 19.16 10.41 -4.04
N PRO A 13 20.16 11.30 -3.96
CA PRO A 13 21.54 10.93 -3.70
C PRO A 13 21.77 10.48 -2.24
N GLY A 14 22.97 9.95 -1.98
CA GLY A 14 23.40 9.59 -0.62
C GLY A 14 23.02 8.15 -0.25
N ASP A 15 23.04 7.86 1.04
CA ASP A 15 22.92 6.53 1.64
C ASP A 15 21.72 6.34 2.56
N ARG A 16 20.94 7.42 2.77
CA ARG A 16 19.75 7.35 3.63
C ARG A 16 18.67 6.42 3.06
N PRO A 17 17.89 5.76 3.92
CA PRO A 17 16.70 5.02 3.50
C PRO A 17 15.75 5.88 2.66
N ILE A 18 15.15 5.26 1.66
CA ILE A 18 14.11 5.87 0.82
C ILE A 18 12.80 5.18 1.19
N LEU A 19 11.91 5.91 1.86
CA LEU A 19 10.60 5.39 2.25
C LEU A 19 9.58 5.74 1.17
N VAL A 20 8.82 4.73 0.75
CA VAL A 20 7.83 4.86 -0.32
C VAL A 20 6.47 4.40 0.18
N ASP A 21 5.47 5.25 0.08
CA ASP A 21 4.08 5.00 0.48
C ASP A 21 3.18 4.51 -0.66
N SER A 22 3.78 4.09 -1.76
CA SER A 22 3.10 3.59 -2.96
C SER A 22 3.70 2.27 -3.39
N ALA A 23 2.96 1.18 -3.20
CA ALA A 23 3.42 -0.18 -3.46
C ALA A 23 3.98 -0.38 -4.89
N GLY A 24 3.32 0.22 -5.89
CA GLY A 24 3.77 0.14 -7.29
C GLY A 24 5.08 0.87 -7.54
N CYS A 25 5.24 2.06 -6.96
CA CYS A 25 6.48 2.84 -7.04
C CYS A 25 7.60 2.13 -6.28
N GLY A 26 7.36 1.68 -5.05
CA GLY A 26 8.33 0.93 -4.26
C GLY A 26 8.85 -0.31 -4.98
N ALA A 27 7.95 -1.11 -5.55
CA ALA A 27 8.32 -2.28 -6.34
C ALA A 27 9.20 -1.92 -7.56
N ALA A 28 8.92 -0.79 -8.22
CA ALA A 28 9.73 -0.33 -9.36
C ALA A 28 11.13 0.12 -8.91
N LEU A 29 11.22 0.92 -7.84
CA LEU A 29 12.49 1.44 -7.32
C LEU A 29 13.40 0.31 -6.79
N LYS A 30 12.85 -0.66 -6.08
CA LYS A 30 13.58 -1.86 -5.61
C LYS A 30 14.17 -2.70 -6.76
N ARG A 31 13.71 -2.51 -8.01
CA ARG A 31 14.17 -3.25 -9.19
C ARG A 31 15.18 -2.48 -10.05
N TYR A 32 15.60 -1.27 -9.68
CA TYR A 32 16.55 -0.49 -10.48
C TYR A 32 17.90 -1.17 -10.63
N GLY A 33 18.37 -1.88 -9.61
CA GLY A 33 19.58 -2.70 -9.70
C GLY A 33 19.55 -3.70 -10.86
N GLY A 34 18.44 -4.45 -10.97
CA GLY A 34 18.24 -5.39 -12.08
C GLY A 34 17.97 -4.71 -13.42
N LEU A 35 17.32 -3.55 -13.42
CA LEU A 35 16.99 -2.80 -14.63
C LEU A 35 18.23 -2.18 -15.31
N LEU A 36 19.13 -1.62 -14.51
CA LEU A 36 20.31 -0.89 -15.00
C LEU A 36 21.59 -1.74 -14.98
N GLY A 37 21.66 -2.81 -14.19
CA GLY A 37 22.80 -3.69 -14.08
C GLY A 37 24.06 -3.03 -13.53
N THR A 38 23.95 -1.92 -12.81
CA THR A 38 25.11 -1.18 -12.27
C THR A 38 25.18 -1.32 -10.75
N PRO A 39 26.41 -1.30 -10.15
CA PRO A 39 26.56 -1.32 -8.69
C PRO A 39 25.84 -0.15 -7.99
N ALA A 40 25.84 1.03 -8.60
CA ALA A 40 25.16 2.21 -8.07
C ALA A 40 23.63 2.01 -8.00
N ALA A 41 23.03 1.39 -9.03
CA ALA A 41 21.61 1.08 -9.04
C ALA A 41 21.25 -0.04 -8.05
N ALA A 42 22.13 -1.02 -7.86
CA ALA A 42 21.95 -2.04 -6.84
C ALA A 42 21.94 -1.41 -5.43
N ALA A 43 22.94 -0.61 -5.11
CA ALA A 43 23.01 0.12 -3.84
C ALA A 43 21.83 1.08 -3.63
N PHE A 44 21.31 1.71 -4.70
CA PHE A 44 20.08 2.49 -4.63
C PHE A 44 18.89 1.63 -4.23
N SER A 45 18.70 0.49 -4.89
CA SER A 45 17.57 -0.41 -4.63
C SER A 45 17.55 -0.98 -3.20
N GLU A 46 18.73 -1.25 -2.62
CA GLU A 46 18.89 -1.80 -1.27
C GLU A 46 18.42 -0.86 -0.17
N ARG A 47 18.39 0.44 -0.41
CA ARG A 47 17.91 1.44 0.56
C ARG A 47 16.45 1.86 0.37
N VAL A 48 15.72 1.24 -0.58
CA VAL A 48 14.31 1.49 -0.82
C VAL A 48 13.45 0.56 0.03
N PHE A 49 12.56 1.13 0.81
CA PHE A 49 11.63 0.40 1.67
C PHE A 49 10.20 0.89 1.45
N ASP A 50 9.22 0.01 1.54
CA ASP A 50 7.84 0.42 1.76
C ASP A 50 7.74 1.04 3.17
N VAL A 51 6.92 2.06 3.34
CA VAL A 51 6.79 2.75 4.62
C VAL A 51 6.35 1.80 5.75
N HIS A 52 5.46 0.85 5.45
CA HIS A 52 5.02 -0.13 6.44
C HIS A 52 6.12 -1.16 6.76
N GLU A 53 6.88 -1.60 5.74
CA GLU A 53 8.05 -2.45 5.93
C GLU A 53 9.07 -1.81 6.88
N TRP A 54 9.35 -0.52 6.67
CA TRP A 54 10.25 0.24 7.52
C TRP A 54 9.73 0.40 8.95
N LEU A 55 8.47 0.78 9.10
CA LEU A 55 7.86 1.00 10.42
C LEU A 55 7.67 -0.31 11.20
N ALA A 56 7.38 -1.42 10.54
CA ALA A 56 7.32 -2.72 11.20
C ALA A 56 8.70 -3.16 11.74
N ALA A 57 9.78 -2.80 11.04
CA ALA A 57 11.15 -3.03 11.50
C ALA A 57 11.64 -2.02 12.55
N ASN A 58 10.96 -0.89 12.72
CA ASN A 58 11.30 0.19 13.66
C ASN A 58 10.05 0.62 14.45
N PRO A 59 9.44 -0.28 15.24
CA PRO A 59 8.15 -0.01 15.90
C PRO A 59 8.20 1.14 16.91
N GLU A 60 9.38 1.52 17.41
CA GLU A 60 9.59 2.66 18.28
C GLU A 60 9.30 4.01 17.61
N LEU A 61 9.22 4.04 16.27
CA LEU A 61 8.83 5.24 15.51
C LEU A 61 7.31 5.41 15.43
N LEU A 62 6.55 4.38 15.79
CA LEU A 62 5.09 4.44 15.79
C LEU A 62 4.58 5.13 17.07
N PRO A 63 3.47 5.87 17.00
CA PRO A 63 2.84 6.42 18.20
C PRO A 63 2.37 5.28 19.13
N GLU A 64 2.42 5.51 20.45
CA GLU A 64 1.80 4.56 21.39
C GLU A 64 0.32 4.41 21.08
N SER A 65 -0.18 3.17 21.09
CA SER A 65 -1.59 2.89 20.87
C SER A 65 -2.31 2.58 22.20
N SER A 66 -3.56 3.03 22.28
CA SER A 66 -4.48 2.63 23.37
C SER A 66 -5.30 1.38 23.00
N GLY A 67 -4.97 0.75 21.90
CA GLY A 67 -5.72 -0.34 21.29
C GLY A 67 -6.50 0.09 20.05
N PRO A 68 -7.01 -0.88 19.28
CA PRO A 68 -7.84 -0.60 18.11
C PRO A 68 -9.06 0.24 18.48
N ALA A 69 -9.28 1.32 17.75
CA ALA A 69 -10.40 2.24 17.95
C ALA A 69 -11.16 2.49 16.65
N GLY A 70 -12.39 2.99 16.77
CA GLY A 70 -13.23 3.31 15.63
C GLY A 70 -13.88 2.10 14.94
N GLU A 71 -14.41 2.34 13.76
CA GLU A 71 -15.00 1.29 12.92
C GLU A 71 -13.93 0.37 12.33
N PRO A 72 -14.25 -0.93 12.12
CA PRO A 72 -13.32 -1.84 11.45
C PRO A 72 -13.00 -1.35 10.03
N VAL A 73 -11.79 -1.64 9.56
CA VAL A 73 -11.33 -1.31 8.21
C VAL A 73 -10.97 -2.56 7.42
N VAL A 74 -11.38 -2.62 6.15
CA VAL A 74 -11.06 -3.75 5.26
C VAL A 74 -9.68 -3.54 4.65
N VAL A 75 -8.81 -4.53 4.76
CA VAL A 75 -7.46 -4.48 4.18
C VAL A 75 -7.49 -4.99 2.74
N GLN A 76 -7.17 -4.11 1.80
CA GLN A 76 -6.93 -4.47 0.41
C GLN A 76 -5.43 -4.46 0.14
N ASP A 77 -4.84 -5.63 -0.03
CA ASP A 77 -3.45 -5.75 -0.42
C ASP A 77 -3.22 -5.36 -1.89
N PRO A 78 -2.41 -4.35 -2.17
CA PRO A 78 -1.95 -4.13 -3.53
C PRO A 78 -1.12 -5.32 -4.02
N CYS A 79 -1.36 -5.78 -5.25
CA CYS A 79 -0.61 -6.91 -5.82
C CYS A 79 0.92 -6.66 -5.84
N HIS A 80 1.34 -5.41 -6.03
CA HIS A 80 2.75 -5.02 -5.96
C HIS A 80 3.34 -5.15 -4.55
N LEU A 81 2.58 -4.87 -3.50
CA LEU A 81 3.03 -5.04 -2.12
C LEU A 81 3.12 -6.53 -1.76
N ARG A 82 2.08 -7.30 -2.15
CA ARG A 82 1.97 -8.72 -1.82
C ARG A 82 2.93 -9.59 -2.64
N HIS A 83 2.91 -9.45 -3.98
CA HIS A 83 3.61 -10.38 -4.87
C HIS A 83 4.97 -9.88 -5.37
N ALA A 84 5.14 -8.56 -5.55
CA ALA A 84 6.40 -8.02 -6.05
C ALA A 84 7.40 -7.67 -4.93
N GLN A 85 6.90 -7.18 -3.79
CA GLN A 85 7.74 -6.81 -2.64
C GLN A 85 7.72 -7.87 -1.52
N GLY A 86 6.63 -8.63 -1.34
CA GLY A 86 6.49 -9.65 -0.29
C GLY A 86 6.28 -9.10 1.11
N VAL A 87 5.92 -7.82 1.26
CA VAL A 87 5.88 -7.11 2.56
C VAL A 87 4.48 -6.70 3.01
N HIS A 88 3.44 -7.27 2.42
CA HIS A 88 2.04 -6.92 2.74
C HIS A 88 1.66 -7.20 4.21
N GLY A 89 2.34 -8.13 4.88
CA GLY A 89 2.15 -8.41 6.31
C GLY A 89 2.45 -7.21 7.20
N ALA A 90 3.42 -6.39 6.82
CA ALA A 90 3.82 -5.19 7.56
C ALA A 90 2.67 -4.17 7.73
N VAL A 91 1.71 -4.12 6.79
CA VAL A 91 0.50 -3.28 6.95
C VAL A 91 -0.28 -3.68 8.20
N ARG A 92 -0.41 -4.99 8.49
CA ARG A 92 -1.10 -5.49 9.68
C ARG A 92 -0.35 -5.16 10.95
N GLU A 93 0.97 -5.30 10.95
CA GLU A 93 1.82 -4.99 12.08
C GLU A 93 1.76 -3.50 12.45
N VAL A 94 1.77 -2.62 11.43
CA VAL A 94 1.75 -1.17 11.61
C VAL A 94 0.37 -0.64 11.97
N VAL A 95 -0.71 -1.13 11.35
CA VAL A 95 -2.07 -0.57 11.50
C VAL A 95 -2.88 -1.28 12.58
N GLY A 96 -2.63 -2.58 12.80
CA GLY A 96 -3.39 -3.41 13.76
C GLY A 96 -3.46 -2.87 15.19
N PRO A 97 -2.43 -2.18 15.72
CA PRO A 97 -2.52 -1.50 17.02
C PRO A 97 -3.57 -0.40 17.08
N TYR A 98 -3.97 0.19 15.94
CA TYR A 98 -4.82 1.38 15.88
C TYR A 98 -6.24 1.11 15.36
N ALA A 99 -6.44 0.04 14.59
CA ALA A 99 -7.74 -0.30 14.01
C ALA A 99 -8.01 -1.81 13.97
N THR A 100 -9.28 -2.19 14.05
CA THR A 100 -9.70 -3.57 13.82
C THR A 100 -9.63 -3.87 12.31
N LEU A 101 -8.74 -4.78 11.93
CA LEU A 101 -8.51 -5.14 10.53
C LEU A 101 -9.43 -6.28 10.09
N VAL A 102 -10.01 -6.15 8.91
CA VAL A 102 -10.87 -7.15 8.28
C VAL A 102 -10.21 -7.64 6.99
N GLU A 103 -9.94 -8.93 6.94
CA GLU A 103 -9.30 -9.55 5.78
C GLU A 103 -10.32 -9.83 4.67
N LEU A 104 -9.85 -9.75 3.41
CA LEU A 104 -10.62 -10.20 2.26
C LEU A 104 -10.48 -11.73 2.07
N ASP A 105 -11.51 -12.34 1.56
CA ASP A 105 -11.59 -13.76 1.22
C ASP A 105 -11.24 -14.03 -0.26
N ASP A 106 -10.32 -13.27 -0.82
CA ASP A 106 -10.00 -13.27 -2.26
C ASP A 106 -8.54 -13.61 -2.59
N GLU A 107 -7.78 -14.11 -1.60
CA GLU A 107 -6.39 -14.55 -1.72
C GLU A 107 -5.44 -13.53 -2.36
N GLY A 108 -5.76 -12.25 -2.22
CA GLY A 108 -4.94 -11.15 -2.77
C GLY A 108 -5.20 -10.85 -4.25
N LEU A 109 -6.41 -11.10 -4.72
CA LEU A 109 -6.85 -10.75 -6.07
C LEU A 109 -6.53 -9.28 -6.40
N CYS A 110 -6.09 -9.02 -7.62
CA CYS A 110 -5.82 -7.66 -8.12
C CYS A 110 -7.06 -6.77 -8.04
N CYS A 111 -6.85 -5.47 -7.83
CA CYS A 111 -7.94 -4.47 -7.88
C CYS A 111 -8.39 -4.13 -9.32
N GLY A 112 -7.64 -4.56 -10.34
CA GLY A 112 -7.89 -4.28 -11.73
C GLY A 112 -7.18 -3.03 -12.29
N ALA A 113 -6.66 -2.13 -11.45
CA ALA A 113 -6.06 -0.87 -11.91
C ALA A 113 -4.86 -1.09 -12.86
N GLY A 114 -3.85 -1.88 -12.44
CA GLY A 114 -2.72 -2.29 -13.27
C GLY A 114 -1.94 -1.15 -13.93
N GLY A 115 -1.89 0.05 -13.34
CA GLY A 115 -1.28 1.23 -13.95
C GLY A 115 -2.01 1.64 -15.24
N ALA A 116 -1.33 1.56 -16.38
CA ALA A 116 -1.92 1.89 -17.69
C ALA A 116 -2.95 0.84 -18.17
N PHE A 117 -2.98 -0.36 -17.57
CA PHE A 117 -3.85 -1.45 -18.00
C PHE A 117 -5.33 -1.05 -18.01
N GLN A 118 -5.81 -0.36 -16.97
CA GLN A 118 -7.19 0.12 -16.90
C GLN A 118 -7.58 1.11 -18.02
N MET A 119 -6.60 1.77 -18.65
CA MET A 119 -6.83 2.69 -19.76
C MET A 119 -6.75 1.98 -21.11
N LEU A 120 -5.92 0.95 -21.22
CA LEU A 120 -5.69 0.20 -22.45
C LEU A 120 -6.71 -0.92 -22.63
N GLU A 121 -7.12 -1.57 -21.52
CA GLU A 121 -8.04 -2.70 -21.47
C GLU A 121 -9.17 -2.45 -20.46
N PRO A 122 -9.99 -1.41 -20.63
CA PRO A 122 -10.95 -0.95 -19.62
C PRO A 122 -12.02 -1.99 -19.27
N GLU A 123 -12.46 -2.80 -20.25
CA GLU A 123 -13.46 -3.85 -20.04
C GLU A 123 -12.91 -4.93 -19.11
N LEU A 124 -11.74 -5.49 -19.44
CA LEU A 124 -11.12 -6.53 -18.64
C LEU A 124 -10.71 -6.01 -17.25
N ALA A 125 -10.19 -4.80 -17.18
CA ALA A 125 -9.88 -4.13 -15.91
C ALA A 125 -11.15 -3.97 -15.03
N GLY A 126 -12.28 -3.62 -15.65
CA GLY A 126 -13.57 -3.52 -15.01
C GLY A 126 -14.07 -4.87 -14.45
N GLU A 127 -13.96 -5.95 -15.23
CA GLU A 127 -14.32 -7.30 -14.76
C GLU A 127 -13.49 -7.74 -13.54
N VAL A 128 -12.17 -7.48 -13.56
CA VAL A 128 -11.28 -7.77 -12.42
C VAL A 128 -11.69 -6.94 -11.21
N ARG A 129 -12.02 -5.64 -11.41
CA ARG A 129 -12.50 -4.76 -10.34
C ARG A 129 -13.81 -5.27 -9.73
N GLU A 130 -14.78 -5.71 -10.52
CA GLU A 130 -16.06 -6.21 -10.00
C GLU A 130 -15.88 -7.44 -9.08
N ARG A 131 -14.94 -8.34 -9.39
CA ARG A 131 -14.59 -9.46 -8.50
C ARG A 131 -14.02 -8.96 -7.18
N LYS A 132 -13.15 -7.95 -7.20
CA LYS A 132 -12.59 -7.32 -5.99
C LYS A 132 -13.70 -6.63 -5.19
N LEU A 133 -14.58 -5.87 -5.84
CA LEU A 133 -15.72 -5.20 -5.19
C LEU A 133 -16.67 -6.21 -4.53
N ALA A 134 -16.90 -7.35 -5.16
CA ALA A 134 -17.71 -8.42 -4.55
C ALA A 134 -17.08 -8.95 -3.25
N ALA A 135 -15.77 -9.15 -3.20
CA ALA A 135 -15.07 -9.55 -1.98
C ALA A 135 -15.13 -8.47 -0.88
N ILE A 136 -14.97 -7.19 -1.26
CA ILE A 136 -15.08 -6.07 -0.33
C ILE A 136 -16.49 -5.96 0.24
N ARG A 137 -17.54 -6.07 -0.59
CA ARG A 137 -18.94 -6.07 -0.13
C ARG A 137 -19.19 -7.19 0.88
N ARG A 138 -18.74 -8.42 0.61
CA ARG A 138 -18.84 -9.53 1.58
C ARG A 138 -18.11 -9.22 2.89
N ALA A 139 -16.96 -8.56 2.82
CA ALA A 139 -16.23 -8.14 4.01
C ALA A 139 -17.01 -7.09 4.81
N PHE A 140 -17.63 -6.10 4.15
CA PHE A 140 -18.49 -5.11 4.78
C PHE A 140 -19.70 -5.76 5.46
N ASP A 141 -20.42 -6.66 4.76
CA ASP A 141 -21.61 -7.33 5.28
C ASP A 141 -21.32 -8.14 6.55
N ARG A 142 -20.17 -8.82 6.63
CA ARG A 142 -19.84 -9.66 7.80
C ARG A 142 -19.23 -8.90 8.97
N SER A 143 -18.66 -7.71 8.75
CA SER A 143 -17.90 -6.97 9.77
C SER A 143 -18.51 -5.64 10.19
N GLY A 144 -19.41 -5.10 9.38
CA GLY A 144 -19.92 -3.74 9.54
C GLY A 144 -18.94 -2.64 9.09
N ALA A 145 -17.76 -3.00 8.60
CA ALA A 145 -16.79 -2.04 8.05
C ALA A 145 -17.40 -1.27 6.86
N ARG A 146 -16.91 -0.05 6.64
CA ARG A 146 -17.33 0.81 5.52
C ARG A 146 -16.13 1.37 4.75
N THR A 147 -14.96 1.40 5.39
CA THR A 147 -13.72 1.93 4.84
C THR A 147 -12.79 0.80 4.40
N VAL A 148 -12.17 0.97 3.25
CA VAL A 148 -11.09 0.11 2.75
C VAL A 148 -9.76 0.82 2.94
N ILE A 149 -8.71 0.12 3.36
CA ILE A 149 -7.34 0.65 3.35
C ILE A 149 -6.53 -0.01 2.24
N SER A 150 -5.74 0.80 1.51
CA SER A 150 -4.89 0.33 0.41
C SER A 150 -3.60 1.13 0.32
N ALA A 151 -2.46 0.43 0.45
CA ALA A 151 -1.11 1.01 0.38
C ALA A 151 -0.63 1.29 -1.06
N ASN A 152 -1.57 1.61 -1.97
CA ASN A 152 -1.23 1.94 -3.35
C ASN A 152 -2.24 2.91 -3.97
N PRO A 153 -1.83 4.14 -4.32
CA PRO A 153 -2.73 5.17 -4.86
C PRO A 153 -3.53 4.72 -6.09
N GLY A 154 -2.92 3.96 -6.99
CA GLY A 154 -3.61 3.45 -8.18
C GLY A 154 -4.76 2.50 -7.84
N CYS A 155 -4.60 1.63 -6.83
CA CYS A 155 -5.67 0.78 -6.33
C CYS A 155 -6.74 1.62 -5.63
N ALA A 156 -6.32 2.53 -4.75
CA ALA A 156 -7.22 3.39 -3.99
C ALA A 156 -8.12 4.21 -4.92
N MET A 157 -7.56 4.92 -5.90
CA MET A 157 -8.32 5.71 -6.87
C MET A 157 -9.28 4.86 -7.70
N TYR A 158 -8.85 3.68 -8.14
CA TYR A 158 -9.67 2.82 -9.00
C TYR A 158 -10.85 2.18 -8.26
N LEU A 159 -10.67 1.87 -6.97
CA LEU A 159 -11.74 1.38 -6.09
C LEU A 159 -12.66 2.54 -5.64
N ALA A 160 -12.10 3.71 -5.33
CA ALA A 160 -12.87 4.89 -4.98
C ALA A 160 -13.79 5.35 -6.13
N ALA A 161 -13.35 5.22 -7.40
CA ALA A 161 -14.18 5.49 -8.57
C ALA A 161 -15.41 4.57 -8.70
N ALA A 162 -15.44 3.46 -7.94
CA ALA A 162 -16.60 2.59 -7.81
C ALA A 162 -17.50 2.92 -6.59
N GLY A 163 -17.29 4.07 -5.95
CA GLY A 163 -18.07 4.56 -4.82
C GLY A 163 -17.63 4.06 -3.44
N LEU A 164 -16.45 3.45 -3.32
CA LEU A 164 -15.92 3.04 -2.02
C LEU A 164 -15.18 4.18 -1.33
N GLU A 165 -15.26 4.24 0.00
CA GLU A 165 -14.33 5.00 0.80
C GLU A 165 -13.02 4.23 0.92
N VAL A 166 -11.94 4.79 0.37
CA VAL A 166 -10.61 4.16 0.38
C VAL A 166 -9.59 5.13 0.93
N ARG A 167 -8.87 4.69 1.96
CA ARG A 167 -7.84 5.48 2.64
C ARG A 167 -6.47 4.80 2.51
N HIS A 168 -5.41 5.57 2.67
CA HIS A 168 -4.08 5.01 2.85
C HIS A 168 -3.92 4.45 4.28
N PRO A 169 -3.25 3.29 4.51
CA PRO A 169 -3.11 2.74 5.86
C PRO A 169 -2.46 3.70 6.85
N MET A 170 -1.52 4.55 6.40
CA MET A 170 -0.88 5.55 7.26
C MET A 170 -1.80 6.69 7.70
N GLU A 171 -2.95 6.91 7.03
CA GLU A 171 -3.96 7.87 7.51
C GLU A 171 -4.65 7.37 8.77
N VAL A 172 -4.82 6.05 8.92
CA VAL A 172 -5.35 5.44 10.16
C VAL A 172 -4.39 5.64 11.32
N VAL A 173 -3.09 5.52 11.07
CA VAL A 173 -2.06 5.80 12.09
C VAL A 173 -2.00 7.29 12.43
N ALA A 174 -2.17 8.18 11.45
CA ALA A 174 -2.17 9.64 11.65
C ALA A 174 -3.37 10.09 12.50
N ASP A 175 -4.56 9.54 12.28
CA ASP A 175 -5.75 9.84 13.11
C ASP A 175 -5.47 9.55 14.60
N ALA A 176 -4.77 8.47 14.90
CA ALA A 176 -4.41 8.13 16.29
C ALA A 176 -3.43 9.13 16.92
N LEU A 177 -2.66 9.87 16.12
CA LEU A 177 -1.80 10.97 16.59
C LEU A 177 -2.64 12.23 16.88
N GLU A 178 -3.61 12.54 16.02
CA GLU A 178 -4.46 13.74 16.17
C GLU A 178 -5.39 13.63 17.38
N ASP A 179 -5.99 12.48 17.62
CA ASP A 179 -6.83 12.20 18.81
C ASP A 179 -6.08 12.39 20.13
N ARG A 180 -4.77 12.22 20.15
CA ARG A 180 -3.92 12.45 21.34
C ARG A 180 -3.56 13.93 21.54
N SER A 181 -3.41 14.69 20.45
CA SER A 181 -3.07 16.12 20.54
C SER A 181 -4.28 17.00 20.90
N GLY A 182 -5.49 16.46 20.79
CA GLY A 182 -6.75 17.11 21.20
C GLY A 182 -7.16 16.85 22.66
N ARG A 183 -6.38 16.04 23.38
CA ARG A 183 -6.53 15.78 24.83
C ARG A 183 -5.36 16.37 25.58
#